data_4260154099bea865396628ef3c9ce6c6
#
_entry.id   4260154099bea865396628ef3c9ce6c6
#
_cell.length_a   1.000
_cell.length_b   1.000
_cell.length_c   1.000
_cell.angle_alpha   90.00
_cell.angle_beta   90.00
_cell.angle_gamma   90.00
#
_symmetry.space_group_name_H-M   'P 1'
#
loop_
_entity.id
_entity.type
_entity.pdbx_description
1 polymer ?
#
loop_
_entity_poly.entity_id
_entity_poly.type
_entity_poly.pdbx_seq_one_letter_code
_entity_poly.pdbx_strand_id
1 'polypeptide(L)'
;MKIAMLGGGFIGRFYADALHGHRSKDRIVSIYSRRRESVDRFMTDYGTPHGTIVMEESIANPDVEVVCIALPNNLHEEAVMLCCKHKKEVICTKPLGRTGAEAKRMLDAVEKAGIFGGYLEDLVYTPKFIK
;
A
#
# COMPACT_ATOMS: atom_id res chain seq x y z
N MET A 1 -2.42 -3.84 -13.06
CA MET A 1 -3.11 -3.03 -12.03
C MET A 1 -2.43 -1.67 -11.91
N LYS A 2 -3.20 -0.65 -11.61
CA LYS A 2 -2.73 0.69 -11.26
C LYS A 2 -2.73 0.85 -9.75
N ILE A 3 -1.58 1.10 -9.17
CA ILE A 3 -1.34 0.97 -7.73
C ILE A 3 -1.03 2.33 -7.11
N ALA A 4 -1.64 2.63 -5.96
CA ALA A 4 -1.15 3.65 -5.06
C ALA A 4 -0.19 3.02 -4.05
N MET A 5 1.02 3.54 -3.93
CA MET A 5 1.98 3.16 -2.90
C MET A 5 1.88 4.14 -1.73
N LEU A 6 1.49 3.66 -0.58
CA LEU A 6 1.51 4.44 0.66
C LEU A 6 2.79 4.14 1.43
N GLY A 7 3.73 5.06 1.36
CA GLY A 7 5.04 4.97 1.99
C GLY A 7 6.18 4.86 0.98
N GLY A 8 6.98 5.92 0.86
CA GLY A 8 8.18 5.99 0.00
C GLY A 8 9.48 5.55 0.69
N GLY A 9 9.38 4.82 1.83
CA GLY A 9 10.52 4.30 2.58
C GLY A 9 11.07 2.99 2.02
N PHE A 10 11.91 2.31 2.81
CA PHE A 10 12.59 1.07 2.39
C PHE A 10 11.62 0.00 1.87
N ILE A 11 10.54 -0.29 2.61
CA ILE A 11 9.57 -1.33 2.22
C ILE A 11 8.81 -0.94 0.95
N GLY A 12 8.33 0.32 0.85
CA GLY A 12 7.63 0.77 -0.35
C GLY A 12 8.52 0.72 -1.59
N ARG A 13 9.81 1.04 -1.46
CA ARG A 13 10.78 0.93 -2.55
C ARG A 13 11.07 -0.52 -2.92
N PHE A 14 11.19 -1.40 -1.93
CA PHE A 14 11.35 -2.84 -2.18
C PHE A 14 10.20 -3.42 -3.02
N TYR A 15 8.96 -3.08 -2.69
CA TYR A 15 7.81 -3.49 -3.51
C TYR A 15 7.77 -2.78 -4.86
N ALA A 16 8.18 -1.52 -4.94
CA ALA A 16 8.25 -0.80 -6.20
C ALA A 16 9.26 -1.45 -7.17
N ASP A 17 10.43 -1.85 -6.68
CA ASP A 17 11.44 -2.57 -7.48
C ASP A 17 10.89 -3.90 -8.01
N ALA A 18 10.19 -4.65 -7.17
CA ALA A 18 9.58 -5.92 -7.57
C ALA A 18 8.46 -5.72 -8.62
N LEU A 19 7.61 -4.70 -8.43
CA LEU A 19 6.49 -4.41 -9.32
C LEU A 19 6.94 -3.86 -10.68
N HIS A 20 7.96 -2.99 -10.71
CA HIS A 20 8.44 -2.37 -11.94
C HIS A 20 9.54 -3.19 -12.65
N GLY A 21 10.14 -4.18 -11.96
CA GLY A 21 11.25 -4.96 -12.46
C GLY A 21 10.85 -6.04 -13.46
N HIS A 22 10.64 -7.25 -12.98
CA HIS A 22 10.60 -8.42 -13.86
C HIS A 22 9.21 -8.90 -14.25
N ARG A 23 8.16 -8.41 -13.63
CA ARG A 23 6.95 -9.22 -13.66
C ARG A 23 5.77 -8.60 -14.31
N SER A 24 5.73 -7.31 -14.58
CA SER A 24 4.38 -6.93 -14.70
C SER A 24 4.02 -5.73 -15.51
N LYS A 25 2.79 -5.81 -15.93
CA LYS A 25 2.00 -4.70 -16.43
C LYS A 25 1.48 -3.82 -15.28
N ASP A 26 1.84 -4.15 -14.03
CA ASP A 26 1.44 -3.37 -12.85
C ASP A 26 2.32 -2.13 -12.72
N ARG A 27 1.71 -1.00 -12.39
CA ARG A 27 2.41 0.28 -12.28
C ARG A 27 1.95 1.05 -11.07
N ILE A 28 2.90 1.67 -10.38
CA ILE A 28 2.61 2.63 -9.33
C ILE A 28 2.28 3.94 -10.01
N VAL A 29 1.03 4.36 -9.89
CA VAL A 29 0.50 5.59 -10.50
C VAL A 29 0.36 6.72 -9.48
N SER A 30 0.41 6.42 -8.19
CA SER A 30 0.33 7.40 -7.11
C SER A 30 1.25 7.01 -5.96
N ILE A 31 1.90 7.98 -5.35
CA ILE A 31 2.75 7.82 -4.16
C ILE A 31 2.34 8.80 -3.08
N TYR A 32 2.17 8.31 -1.87
CA TYR A 32 2.07 9.11 -0.66
C TYR A 32 3.30 8.92 0.23
N SER A 33 3.83 9.99 0.73
CA SER A 33 4.78 10.00 1.84
C SER A 33 4.61 11.27 2.67
N ARG A 34 4.95 11.21 3.95
CA ARG A 34 4.82 12.37 4.85
C ARG A 34 5.74 13.55 4.48
N ARG A 35 6.84 13.28 3.80
CA ARG A 35 7.82 14.29 3.41
C ARG A 35 7.81 14.49 1.91
N ARG A 36 7.69 15.73 1.46
CA ARG A 36 7.70 16.10 0.05
C ARG A 36 8.93 15.58 -0.69
N GLU A 37 10.09 15.71 -0.09
CA GLU A 37 11.35 15.19 -0.65
C GLU A 37 11.30 13.68 -0.95
N SER A 38 10.68 12.90 -0.06
CA SER A 38 10.51 11.46 -0.28
C SER A 38 9.55 11.15 -1.43
N VAL A 39 8.52 11.96 -1.59
CA VAL A 39 7.57 11.88 -2.72
C VAL A 39 8.30 12.18 -4.03
N ASP A 40 9.00 13.31 -4.11
CA ASP A 40 9.69 13.76 -5.32
C ASP A 40 10.78 12.77 -5.76
N ARG A 41 11.54 12.24 -4.81
CA ARG A 41 12.54 11.19 -5.07
C ARG A 41 11.88 9.92 -5.61
N PHE A 42 10.78 9.48 -5.01
CA PHE A 42 10.08 8.27 -5.46
C PHE A 42 9.52 8.45 -6.87
N MET A 43 8.91 9.60 -7.14
CA MET A 43 8.40 9.93 -8.48
C MET A 43 9.51 9.89 -9.54
N THR A 44 10.67 10.46 -9.23
CA THR A 44 11.85 10.46 -10.13
C THR A 44 12.37 9.04 -10.38
N ASP A 45 12.52 8.25 -9.32
CA ASP A 45 13.14 6.92 -9.41
C ASP A 45 12.25 5.91 -10.14
N TYR A 46 10.92 6.03 -10.01
CA TYR A 46 9.96 5.05 -10.55
C TYR A 46 9.07 5.58 -11.67
N GLY A 47 9.22 6.83 -12.07
CA GLY A 47 8.37 7.44 -13.08
C GLY A 47 6.89 7.54 -12.67
N THR A 48 6.62 7.64 -11.36
CA THR A 48 5.26 7.72 -10.82
C THR A 48 4.65 9.08 -11.17
N PRO A 49 3.49 9.12 -11.87
CA PRO A 49 2.96 10.38 -12.38
C PRO A 49 2.32 11.29 -11.33
N HIS A 50 1.87 10.73 -10.19
CA HIS A 50 1.19 11.48 -9.14
C HIS A 50 1.86 11.26 -7.79
N GLY A 51 2.12 12.36 -7.07
CA GLY A 51 2.71 12.30 -5.74
C GLY A 51 2.14 13.36 -4.81
N THR A 52 1.84 12.97 -3.57
CA THR A 52 1.23 13.83 -2.57
C THR A 52 1.73 13.55 -1.16
N ILE A 53 1.61 14.55 -0.28
CA ILE A 53 1.83 14.42 1.16
C ILE A 53 0.52 14.25 1.95
N VAL A 54 -0.61 14.10 1.24
CA VAL A 54 -1.93 13.85 1.82
C VAL A 54 -2.36 12.43 1.45
N MET A 55 -2.47 11.56 2.44
CA MET A 55 -2.74 10.13 2.22
C MET A 55 -4.03 9.89 1.43
N GLU A 56 -5.10 10.58 1.80
CA GLU A 56 -6.40 10.43 1.18
C GLU A 56 -6.40 10.81 -0.30
N GLU A 57 -5.65 11.84 -0.70
CA GLU A 57 -5.52 12.24 -2.12
C GLU A 57 -4.90 11.12 -2.96
N SER A 58 -3.90 10.42 -2.43
CA SER A 58 -3.28 9.29 -3.12
C SER A 58 -4.26 8.14 -3.31
N ILE A 59 -5.05 7.82 -2.27
CA ILE A 59 -6.05 6.75 -2.28
C ILE A 59 -7.22 7.10 -3.20
N ALA A 60 -7.72 8.33 -3.11
CA ALA A 60 -8.88 8.81 -3.86
C ALA A 60 -8.61 9.04 -5.35
N ASN A 61 -7.35 9.00 -5.78
CA ASN A 61 -6.99 9.18 -7.17
C ASN A 61 -7.79 8.23 -8.08
N PRO A 62 -8.51 8.74 -9.09
CA PRO A 62 -9.39 7.94 -9.94
C PRO A 62 -8.66 6.85 -10.74
N ASP A 63 -7.36 7.05 -11.03
CA ASP A 63 -6.57 6.06 -11.74
C ASP A 63 -6.14 4.86 -10.86
N VAL A 64 -6.29 4.95 -9.54
CA VAL A 64 -5.88 3.89 -8.61
C VAL A 64 -6.94 2.81 -8.53
N GLU A 65 -6.51 1.57 -8.71
CA GLU A 65 -7.32 0.36 -8.53
C GLU A 65 -7.04 -0.29 -7.18
N VAL A 66 -5.76 -0.40 -6.81
CA VAL A 66 -5.27 -1.09 -5.61
C VAL A 66 -4.36 -0.17 -4.81
N VAL A 67 -4.48 -0.21 -3.50
CA VAL A 67 -3.62 0.53 -2.56
C VAL A 67 -2.68 -0.45 -1.86
N CYS A 68 -1.37 -0.23 -1.98
CA CYS A 68 -0.35 -0.97 -1.25
C CYS A 68 0.11 -0.15 -0.04
N ILE A 69 -0.13 -0.65 1.17
CA ILE A 69 0.23 0.03 2.41
C ILE A 69 1.60 -0.46 2.89
N ALA A 70 2.62 0.41 2.78
CA ALA A 70 3.99 0.20 3.25
C ALA A 70 4.39 1.28 4.28
N LEU A 71 3.45 1.61 5.15
CA LEU A 71 3.55 2.62 6.20
C LEU A 71 4.04 2.01 7.53
N PRO A 72 4.44 2.86 8.51
CA PRO A 72 4.50 2.43 9.91
C PRO A 72 3.15 1.88 10.37
N ASN A 73 3.19 0.82 11.19
CA ASN A 73 2.01 0.05 11.58
C ASN A 73 0.91 0.86 12.31
N ASN A 74 1.27 1.97 12.97
CA ASN A 74 0.30 2.87 13.60
C ASN A 74 -0.58 3.64 12.61
N LEU A 75 -0.26 3.61 11.33
CA LEU A 75 -1.03 4.25 10.24
C LEU A 75 -1.83 3.24 9.40
N HIS A 76 -1.69 1.94 9.65
CA HIS A 76 -2.34 0.91 8.86
C HIS A 76 -3.87 0.99 8.96
N GLU A 77 -4.40 1.12 10.17
CA GLU A 77 -5.85 1.19 10.38
C GLU A 77 -6.46 2.41 9.66
N GLU A 78 -5.86 3.60 9.81
CA GLU A 78 -6.31 4.81 9.11
C GLU A 78 -6.31 4.61 7.58
N ALA A 79 -5.22 4.07 7.04
CA ALA A 79 -5.10 3.83 5.61
C ALA A 79 -6.15 2.85 5.09
N VAL A 80 -6.41 1.74 5.82
CA VAL A 80 -7.44 0.77 5.44
C VAL A 80 -8.83 1.38 5.49
N MET A 81 -9.15 2.19 6.52
CA MET A 81 -10.44 2.87 6.61
C MET A 81 -10.67 3.83 5.44
N LEU A 82 -9.63 4.56 5.02
CA LEU A 82 -9.69 5.41 3.83
C LEU A 82 -9.89 4.59 2.54
N CYS A 83 -9.22 3.44 2.39
CA CYS A 83 -9.46 2.54 1.26
C CYS A 83 -10.91 2.07 1.22
N CYS A 84 -11.47 1.68 2.36
CA CYS A 84 -12.88 1.29 2.47
C CYS A 84 -13.83 2.43 2.08
N LYS A 85 -13.56 3.67 2.55
CA LYS A 85 -14.32 4.88 2.21
C LYS A 85 -14.36 5.13 0.70
N HIS A 86 -13.21 4.98 0.03
CA HIS A 86 -13.05 5.25 -1.40
C HIS A 86 -13.26 4.00 -2.29
N LYS A 87 -13.68 2.88 -1.69
CA LYS A 87 -13.93 1.61 -2.41
C LYS A 87 -12.72 1.14 -3.24
N LYS A 88 -11.51 1.32 -2.69
CA LYS A 88 -10.27 0.84 -3.30
C LYS A 88 -9.87 -0.50 -2.70
N GLU A 89 -9.45 -1.43 -3.56
CA GLU A 89 -8.81 -2.66 -3.13
C GLU A 89 -7.55 -2.35 -2.30
N VAL A 90 -7.24 -3.17 -1.29
CA VAL A 90 -6.14 -2.87 -0.38
C VAL A 90 -5.25 -4.08 -0.11
N ILE A 91 -3.95 -3.84 -0.10
CA ILE A 91 -2.94 -4.79 0.32
C ILE A 91 -2.12 -4.15 1.43
N CYS A 92 -2.12 -4.76 2.62
CA CYS A 92 -1.44 -4.23 3.79
C CYS A 92 -0.22 -5.08 4.16
N THR A 93 0.91 -4.44 4.43
CA THR A 93 2.11 -5.12 4.90
C THR A 93 2.00 -5.49 6.38
N LYS A 94 2.94 -6.32 6.83
CA LYS A 94 3.02 -6.77 8.22
C LYS A 94 3.52 -5.64 9.17
N PRO A 95 3.12 -5.70 10.45
CA PRO A 95 1.97 -6.42 10.98
C PRO A 95 0.66 -5.75 10.55
N LEU A 96 -0.42 -6.49 10.44
CA LEU A 96 -1.70 -5.94 10.00
C LEU A 96 -2.16 -4.79 10.90
N GLY A 97 -2.20 -5.01 12.19
CA GLY A 97 -2.50 -4.01 13.22
C GLY A 97 -1.54 -4.12 14.39
N ARG A 98 -1.48 -3.10 15.24
CA ARG A 98 -0.67 -3.10 16.47
C ARG A 98 -1.24 -4.06 17.53
N THR A 99 -2.54 -4.33 17.45
CA THR A 99 -3.27 -5.24 18.33
C THR A 99 -4.24 -6.09 17.53
N GLY A 100 -4.69 -7.22 18.10
CA GLY A 100 -5.74 -8.04 17.50
C GLY A 100 -7.05 -7.27 17.32
N ALA A 101 -7.37 -6.34 18.22
CA ALA A 101 -8.56 -5.50 18.09
C ALA A 101 -8.49 -4.54 16.89
N GLU A 102 -7.32 -3.91 16.64
CA GLU A 102 -7.12 -3.11 15.42
C GLU A 102 -7.26 -3.96 14.17
N ALA A 103 -6.57 -5.10 14.11
CA ALA A 103 -6.64 -6.01 12.98
C ALA A 103 -8.08 -6.44 12.71
N LYS A 104 -8.84 -6.76 13.76
CA LYS A 104 -10.26 -7.13 13.61
C LYS A 104 -11.09 -5.99 13.03
N ARG A 105 -10.93 -4.75 13.51
CA ARG A 105 -11.66 -3.60 12.94
C ARG A 105 -11.34 -3.37 11.47
N MET A 106 -10.08 -3.54 11.08
CA MET A 106 -9.65 -3.42 9.69
C MET A 106 -10.32 -4.49 8.81
N LEU A 107 -10.31 -5.75 9.26
CA LEU A 107 -10.96 -6.86 8.53
C LEU A 107 -12.46 -6.65 8.40
N ASP A 108 -13.13 -6.29 9.50
CA ASP A 108 -14.58 -6.02 9.51
C ASP A 108 -14.96 -4.86 8.56
N ALA A 109 -14.10 -3.82 8.49
CA ALA A 109 -14.30 -2.68 7.58
C ALA A 109 -14.16 -3.08 6.11
N VAL A 110 -13.15 -3.87 5.78
CA VAL A 110 -12.90 -4.38 4.41
C VAL A 110 -14.07 -5.27 3.97
N GLU A 111 -14.52 -6.19 4.82
CA GLU A 111 -15.66 -7.05 4.54
C GLU A 111 -16.95 -6.23 4.33
N LYS A 112 -17.25 -5.30 5.24
CA LYS A 112 -18.40 -4.40 5.13
C LYS A 112 -18.35 -3.52 3.88
N ALA A 113 -17.15 -3.08 3.49
CA ALA A 113 -16.96 -2.29 2.27
C ALA A 113 -17.14 -3.12 0.99
N GLY A 114 -17.03 -4.45 1.07
CA GLY A 114 -17.11 -5.35 -0.08
C GLY A 114 -15.95 -5.19 -1.05
N ILE A 115 -14.75 -4.85 -0.53
CA ILE A 115 -13.51 -4.72 -1.31
C ILE A 115 -12.58 -5.90 -1.05
N PHE A 116 -11.62 -6.14 -1.96
CA PHE A 116 -10.56 -7.10 -1.70
C PHE A 116 -9.59 -6.55 -0.67
N GLY A 117 -9.22 -7.37 0.31
CA GLY A 117 -8.16 -7.10 1.28
C GLY A 117 -7.11 -8.20 1.28
N GLY A 118 -5.86 -7.84 1.02
CA GLY A 118 -4.70 -8.72 1.07
C GLY A 118 -3.77 -8.38 2.23
N TYR A 119 -3.17 -9.40 2.85
CA TYR A 119 -2.14 -9.26 3.87
C TYR A 119 -0.82 -9.80 3.34
N LEU A 120 0.23 -8.97 3.35
CA LEU A 120 1.57 -9.35 2.89
C LEU A 120 2.43 -9.81 4.07
N GLU A 121 2.61 -11.12 4.15
CA GLU A 121 3.62 -11.78 4.98
C GLU A 121 4.55 -12.57 4.07
N ASP A 122 5.52 -11.90 3.50
CA ASP A 122 6.40 -12.41 2.45
C ASP A 122 7.44 -13.43 2.95
N LEU A 123 7.77 -13.42 4.24
CA LEU A 123 8.76 -14.33 4.81
C LEU A 123 8.38 -15.81 4.67
N VAL A 124 7.08 -16.13 4.62
CA VAL A 124 6.60 -17.50 4.43
C VAL A 124 7.01 -18.11 3.08
N TYR A 125 7.31 -17.28 2.10
CA TYR A 125 7.73 -17.68 0.76
C TYR A 125 9.25 -17.75 0.59
N THR A 126 10.03 -17.50 1.65
CA THR A 126 11.49 -17.62 1.58
C THR A 126 11.89 -19.10 1.55
N PRO A 127 12.98 -19.47 0.85
CA PRO A 127 13.43 -20.85 0.75
C PRO A 127 13.66 -21.55 2.10
N LYS A 128 13.88 -20.77 3.16
CA LYS A 128 14.03 -21.28 4.53
C LYS A 128 12.76 -21.94 5.07
N PHE A 129 11.59 -21.50 4.63
CA PHE A 129 10.29 -22.00 5.08
C PHE A 129 9.57 -22.89 4.06
N ILE A 130 10.02 -22.86 2.81
CA ILE A 130 9.52 -23.76 1.76
C ILE A 130 10.34 -25.05 1.84
N LYS A 131 9.77 -26.11 2.36
CA LYS A 131 10.33 -27.46 2.35
C LYS A 131 9.64 -28.31 1.30
#